data_7a9b0eabc733b7270407ad3a3d3052ef
#
_entry.id   7a9b0eabc733b7270407ad3a3d3052ef
#
_cell.length_a   1.000
_cell.length_b   1.000
_cell.length_c   1.000
_cell.angle_alpha   90.00
_cell.angle_beta   90.00
_cell.angle_gamma   90.00
#
_symmetry.space_group_name_H-M   'P 1'
#
loop_
_entity.id
_entity.type
_entity.pdbx_description
1 polymer ?
#
loop_
_entity_poly.entity_id
_entity_poly.type
_entity_poly.pdbx_seq_one_letter_code
_entity_poly.pdbx_strand_id
1 'polypeptide(L)'
;MLKRLILVRGAEIALFVVLGALPLAVESPYALGLLTLLAIWGVALIGLDVTVGYLGQINLAQAAMLGLGAYFAGIAATRYGVGIPLAVVLSGAFCTVVGALLALPALRLEGPQFALATLSFTALCATALNELEWLTNGAQGLQIPRPLLLGHALDARAFFWLCIAILALVWLAMRNLLSSQWGRAFEALRDSPIATDAMGVGTYRHKVAGFALGSGLGGAAGALYAFNFSYLQPLTFVYELTVILLLGVVLGGRKSLWGAVVGAALVALLPNLLSSHLLFRAFSVIAFALALVAGVRGLVRRTTDAFRALAPIAATLTLVIGSFVASNTEDWRKAIFALLLFSVVVGLPEGLMGFASTALARLFRVTPPELPPPAALEQVLPARAPDGAVLLELAGLARHFGGVRAVDGVDLAVTAGTIHGLIGPNGSGKSTLVNVVSGLYAPTRRTLYELRSEE
;
A
#
# COMPACT_ATOMS: atom_id res chain seq x y z
N MET A 1 13.80 -27.13 -3.08
CA MET A 1 13.21 -26.25 -2.08
C MET A 1 14.26 -25.61 -1.17
N LEU A 2 15.16 -26.40 -0.55
CA LEU A 2 16.20 -25.92 0.38
C LEU A 2 17.16 -24.90 -0.23
N LYS A 3 17.69 -25.13 -1.44
CA LYS A 3 18.60 -24.18 -2.15
C LYS A 3 17.95 -22.81 -2.41
N ARG A 4 16.67 -22.77 -2.73
CA ARG A 4 15.90 -21.52 -2.93
C ARG A 4 15.74 -20.75 -1.61
N LEU A 5 15.49 -21.47 -0.53
CA LEU A 5 15.35 -20.88 0.81
C LEU A 5 16.66 -20.27 1.30
N ILE A 6 17.80 -20.97 1.06
CA ILE A 6 19.15 -20.49 1.40
C ILE A 6 19.51 -19.25 0.57
N LEU A 7 19.17 -19.22 -0.72
CA LEU A 7 19.47 -18.09 -1.61
C LEU A 7 18.68 -16.82 -1.21
N VAL A 8 17.40 -16.97 -0.88
CA VAL A 8 16.55 -15.84 -0.44
C VAL A 8 17.04 -15.32 0.91
N ARG A 9 17.35 -16.20 1.88
CA ARG A 9 17.90 -15.78 3.17
C ARG A 9 19.28 -15.14 3.03
N GLY A 10 20.11 -15.66 2.14
CA GLY A 10 21.42 -15.06 1.83
C GLY A 10 21.30 -13.64 1.27
N ALA A 11 20.35 -13.41 0.37
CA ALA A 11 20.08 -12.08 -0.18
C ALA A 11 19.58 -11.08 0.87
N GLU A 12 18.72 -11.52 1.80
CA GLU A 12 18.24 -10.66 2.91
C GLU A 12 19.38 -10.28 3.85
N ILE A 13 20.20 -11.24 4.24
CA ILE A 13 21.38 -10.99 5.09
C ILE A 13 22.34 -10.05 4.38
N ALA A 14 22.62 -10.30 3.10
CA ALA A 14 23.49 -9.44 2.29
C ALA A 14 22.96 -7.99 2.22
N LEU A 15 21.64 -7.79 2.06
CA LEU A 15 21.04 -6.45 2.09
C LEU A 15 21.34 -5.72 3.40
N PHE A 16 21.05 -6.35 4.54
CA PHE A 16 21.24 -5.70 5.84
C PHE A 16 22.73 -5.51 6.19
N VAL A 17 23.62 -6.39 5.73
CA VAL A 17 25.07 -6.21 5.84
C VAL A 17 25.53 -5.02 4.99
N VAL A 18 25.06 -4.91 3.75
CA VAL A 18 25.40 -3.79 2.87
C VAL A 18 24.86 -2.47 3.45
N LEU A 19 23.58 -2.43 3.87
CA LEU A 19 22.99 -1.26 4.52
C LEU A 19 23.76 -0.88 5.79
N GLY A 20 24.13 -1.85 6.63
CA GLY A 20 24.89 -1.63 7.85
C GLY A 20 26.32 -1.16 7.63
N ALA A 21 26.93 -1.50 6.48
CA ALA A 21 28.26 -1.07 6.10
C ALA A 21 28.29 0.35 5.49
N LEU A 22 27.16 0.87 4.99
CA LEU A 22 27.09 2.20 4.35
C LEU A 22 27.67 3.35 5.20
N PRO A 23 27.43 3.45 6.53
CA PRO A 23 27.99 4.53 7.34
C PRO A 23 29.51 4.52 7.47
N LEU A 24 30.16 3.39 7.15
CA LEU A 24 31.63 3.30 7.15
C LEU A 24 32.23 3.99 5.93
N ALA A 25 31.46 4.08 4.84
CA ALA A 25 31.88 4.72 3.59
C ALA A 25 31.38 6.18 3.47
N VAL A 26 30.46 6.62 4.35
CA VAL A 26 29.83 7.94 4.29
C VAL A 26 30.32 8.79 5.46
N GLU A 27 31.06 9.86 5.17
CA GLU A 27 31.55 10.81 6.18
C GLU A 27 30.60 12.00 6.40
N SER A 28 29.77 12.33 5.40
CA SER A 28 28.87 13.47 5.46
C SER A 28 27.71 13.23 6.43
N PRO A 29 27.52 14.07 7.48
CA PRO A 29 26.39 13.97 8.41
C PRO A 29 25.03 14.08 7.68
N TYR A 30 24.95 14.87 6.62
CA TYR A 30 23.75 15.04 5.80
C TYR A 30 23.37 13.73 5.08
N ALA A 31 24.34 13.10 4.43
CA ALA A 31 24.11 11.86 3.72
C ALA A 31 23.75 10.71 4.69
N LEU A 32 24.35 10.71 5.89
CA LEU A 32 24.02 9.77 6.95
C LEU A 32 22.56 9.97 7.43
N GLY A 33 22.12 11.22 7.59
CA GLY A 33 20.73 11.56 7.92
C GLY A 33 19.73 11.06 6.86
N LEU A 34 20.07 11.16 5.56
CA LEU A 34 19.24 10.63 4.47
C LEU A 34 19.17 9.09 4.49
N LEU A 35 20.27 8.41 4.77
CA LEU A 35 20.29 6.95 4.91
C LEU A 35 19.49 6.51 6.13
N THR A 36 19.53 7.27 7.24
CA THR A 36 18.70 7.04 8.41
C THR A 36 17.21 7.18 8.06
N LEU A 37 16.88 8.22 7.31
CA LEU A 37 15.52 8.46 6.84
C LEU A 37 15.00 7.32 5.95
N LEU A 38 15.86 6.72 5.10
CA LEU A 38 15.52 5.52 4.35
C LEU A 38 15.10 4.36 5.27
N ALA A 39 15.83 4.12 6.35
CA ALA A 39 15.47 3.07 7.30
C ALA A 39 14.13 3.36 7.99
N ILE A 40 13.89 4.62 8.39
CA ILE A 40 12.64 5.08 9.00
C ILE A 40 11.46 4.90 8.03
N TRP A 41 11.60 5.37 6.79
CA TRP A 41 10.58 5.18 5.75
C TRP A 41 10.37 3.70 5.43
N GLY A 42 11.41 2.88 5.50
CA GLY A 42 11.30 1.43 5.35
C GLY A 42 10.31 0.81 6.33
N VAL A 43 10.40 1.17 7.62
CA VAL A 43 9.45 0.73 8.65
C VAL A 43 8.03 1.24 8.36
N ALA A 44 7.88 2.52 7.99
CA ALA A 44 6.60 3.13 7.68
C ALA A 44 5.93 2.48 6.45
N LEU A 45 6.72 2.22 5.39
CA LEU A 45 6.22 1.62 4.15
C LEU A 45 5.87 0.15 4.32
N ILE A 46 6.62 -0.62 5.12
CA ILE A 46 6.25 -1.99 5.47
C ILE A 46 4.87 -1.97 6.16
N GLY A 47 4.64 -1.06 7.10
CA GLY A 47 3.34 -0.91 7.77
C GLY A 47 2.21 -0.53 6.80
N LEU A 48 2.47 0.40 5.88
CA LEU A 48 1.50 0.82 4.87
C LEU A 48 1.21 -0.29 3.85
N ASP A 49 2.21 -1.08 3.45
CA ASP A 49 2.04 -2.20 2.51
C ASP A 49 1.17 -3.33 3.09
N VAL A 50 1.16 -3.52 4.42
CA VAL A 50 0.21 -4.46 5.05
C VAL A 50 -1.23 -4.07 4.74
N THR A 51 -1.57 -2.80 4.84
CA THR A 51 -2.95 -2.31 4.62
C THR A 51 -3.27 -2.18 3.13
N VAL A 52 -2.38 -1.61 2.34
CA VAL A 52 -2.61 -1.33 0.92
C VAL A 52 -2.26 -2.52 0.04
N GLY A 53 -1.14 -3.16 0.29
CA GLY A 53 -0.62 -4.27 -0.50
C GLY A 53 -1.34 -5.59 -0.18
N TYR A 54 -1.33 -6.02 1.08
CA TYR A 54 -1.85 -7.32 1.49
C TYR A 54 -3.35 -7.32 1.74
N LEU A 55 -3.92 -6.29 2.41
CA LEU A 55 -5.36 -6.20 2.67
C LEU A 55 -6.15 -5.52 1.53
N GLY A 56 -5.47 -4.84 0.61
CA GLY A 56 -6.12 -4.15 -0.51
C GLY A 56 -6.93 -2.91 -0.10
N GLN A 57 -6.67 -2.33 1.08
CA GLN A 57 -7.38 -1.18 1.61
C GLN A 57 -6.58 0.11 1.39
N ILE A 58 -7.19 1.11 0.75
CA ILE A 58 -6.54 2.41 0.54
C ILE A 58 -6.51 3.16 1.87
N ASN A 59 -5.39 3.07 2.58
CA ASN A 59 -5.16 3.74 3.86
C ASN A 59 -4.51 5.10 3.65
N LEU A 60 -5.22 6.18 3.97
CA LEU A 60 -4.70 7.55 3.92
C LEU A 60 -4.39 8.12 5.33
N ALA A 61 -4.42 7.29 6.39
CA ALA A 61 -4.11 7.71 7.75
C ALA A 61 -2.62 7.54 8.14
N GLN A 62 -1.75 7.08 7.24
CA GLN A 62 -0.37 6.73 7.61
C GLN A 62 0.44 7.92 8.14
N ALA A 63 0.26 9.13 7.55
CA ALA A 63 0.93 10.34 8.04
C ALA A 63 0.44 10.72 9.45
N ALA A 64 -0.86 10.57 9.73
CA ALA A 64 -1.41 10.79 11.07
C ALA A 64 -0.79 9.83 12.10
N MET A 65 -0.69 8.53 11.78
CA MET A 65 -0.08 7.55 12.67
C MET A 65 1.41 7.85 12.92
N LEU A 66 2.10 8.29 11.90
CA LEU A 66 3.48 8.75 11.97
C LEU A 66 3.61 9.99 12.87
N GLY A 67 2.75 10.99 12.69
CA GLY A 67 2.69 12.20 13.49
C GLY A 67 2.35 11.91 14.95
N LEU A 68 1.32 11.13 15.22
CA LEU A 68 0.94 10.72 16.57
C LEU A 68 2.08 9.99 17.29
N GLY A 69 2.75 9.05 16.59
CA GLY A 69 3.90 8.34 17.12
C GLY A 69 5.10 9.25 17.39
N ALA A 70 5.37 10.20 16.49
CA ALA A 70 6.45 11.17 16.64
C ALA A 70 6.23 12.09 17.84
N TYR A 71 5.04 12.67 17.98
CA TYR A 71 4.71 13.53 19.11
C TYR A 71 4.64 12.74 20.42
N PHE A 72 4.10 11.53 20.42
CA PHE A 72 4.10 10.67 21.60
C PHE A 72 5.53 10.41 22.10
N ALA A 73 6.45 10.00 21.21
CA ALA A 73 7.85 9.79 21.53
C ALA A 73 8.55 11.07 21.98
N GLY A 74 8.31 12.18 21.26
CA GLY A 74 8.88 13.47 21.58
C GLY A 74 8.47 13.96 22.98
N ILE A 75 7.19 13.88 23.32
CA ILE A 75 6.65 14.24 24.63
C ILE A 75 7.20 13.30 25.73
N ALA A 76 7.24 11.98 25.44
CA ALA A 76 7.79 11.01 26.37
C ALA A 76 9.27 11.26 26.67
N ALA A 77 10.05 11.63 25.65
CA ALA A 77 11.46 11.94 25.81
C ALA A 77 11.69 13.28 26.54
N THR A 78 10.91 14.33 26.19
CA THR A 78 11.11 15.67 26.77
C THR A 78 10.61 15.79 28.19
N ARG A 79 9.42 15.24 28.50
CA ARG A 79 8.80 15.39 29.83
C ARG A 79 9.19 14.30 30.82
N TYR A 80 9.45 13.07 30.33
CA TYR A 80 9.69 11.91 31.18
C TYR A 80 11.07 11.30 31.01
N GLY A 81 11.92 11.84 30.13
CA GLY A 81 13.28 11.33 29.90
C GLY A 81 13.32 9.90 29.32
N VAL A 82 12.27 9.47 28.63
CA VAL A 82 12.16 8.12 28.07
C VAL A 82 13.20 7.91 26.96
N GLY A 83 14.01 6.87 27.11
CA GLY A 83 15.01 6.50 26.08
C GLY A 83 14.39 5.96 24.80
N ILE A 84 15.15 5.99 23.70
CA ILE A 84 14.66 5.68 22.34
C ILE A 84 13.96 4.32 22.22
N PRO A 85 14.56 3.17 22.69
CA PRO A 85 13.93 1.87 22.44
C PRO A 85 12.53 1.78 23.06
N LEU A 86 12.39 2.29 24.28
CA LEU A 86 11.12 2.31 25.00
C LEU A 86 10.13 3.28 24.32
N ALA A 87 10.59 4.45 23.91
CA ALA A 87 9.76 5.42 23.18
C ALA A 87 9.21 4.83 21.88
N VAL A 88 10.03 4.12 21.08
CA VAL A 88 9.62 3.45 19.85
C VAL A 88 8.56 2.37 20.11
N VAL A 89 8.77 1.52 21.13
CA VAL A 89 7.81 0.47 21.48
C VAL A 89 6.49 1.06 21.96
N LEU A 90 6.53 2.05 22.86
CA LEU A 90 5.33 2.69 23.40
C LEU A 90 4.55 3.46 22.31
N SER A 91 5.26 4.17 21.42
CA SER A 91 4.63 4.87 20.30
C SER A 91 3.99 3.89 19.31
N GLY A 92 4.66 2.78 19.02
CA GLY A 92 4.10 1.71 18.21
C GLY A 92 2.84 1.10 18.84
N ALA A 93 2.89 0.79 20.15
CA ALA A 93 1.74 0.26 20.89
C ALA A 93 0.57 1.27 20.95
N PHE A 94 0.86 2.54 21.22
CA PHE A 94 -0.14 3.61 21.21
C PHE A 94 -0.83 3.73 19.84
N CYS A 95 -0.05 3.80 18.77
CA CYS A 95 -0.61 3.90 17.42
C CYS A 95 -1.33 2.62 16.97
N THR A 96 -0.94 1.43 17.48
CA THR A 96 -1.69 0.19 17.28
C THR A 96 -3.09 0.29 17.88
N VAL A 97 -3.21 0.81 19.10
CA VAL A 97 -4.50 1.02 19.76
C VAL A 97 -5.34 2.06 19.02
N VAL A 98 -4.74 3.21 18.69
CA VAL A 98 -5.43 4.28 17.93
C VAL A 98 -5.88 3.75 16.56
N GLY A 99 -5.02 3.01 15.86
CA GLY A 99 -5.36 2.38 14.59
C GLY A 99 -6.49 1.36 14.71
N ALA A 100 -6.49 0.53 15.76
CA ALA A 100 -7.59 -0.38 16.02
C ALA A 100 -8.91 0.37 16.27
N LEU A 101 -8.88 1.42 17.09
CA LEU A 101 -10.06 2.25 17.39
C LEU A 101 -10.60 2.94 16.12
N LEU A 102 -9.73 3.46 15.27
CA LEU A 102 -10.12 4.02 13.97
C LEU A 102 -10.70 2.96 13.05
N ALA A 103 -10.09 1.78 13.02
CA ALA A 103 -10.50 0.69 12.15
C ALA A 103 -11.91 0.17 12.49
N LEU A 104 -12.30 0.14 13.75
CA LEU A 104 -13.59 -0.38 14.19
C LEU A 104 -14.79 0.27 13.47
N PRO A 105 -14.95 1.58 13.41
CA PRO A 105 -16.02 2.21 12.63
C PRO A 105 -15.68 2.29 11.14
N ALA A 106 -14.44 2.62 10.78
CA ALA A 106 -14.04 2.91 9.40
C ALA A 106 -14.16 1.69 8.47
N LEU A 107 -13.87 0.48 8.95
CA LEU A 107 -13.93 -0.74 8.15
C LEU A 107 -15.35 -1.25 7.87
N ARG A 108 -16.36 -0.59 8.40
CA ARG A 108 -17.77 -0.78 7.98
C ARG A 108 -18.08 -0.07 6.67
N LEU A 109 -17.20 0.85 6.26
CA LEU A 109 -17.26 1.56 4.99
C LEU A 109 -16.45 0.79 3.94
N GLU A 110 -16.93 0.80 2.70
CA GLU A 110 -16.28 0.07 1.61
C GLU A 110 -15.65 1.02 0.58
N GLY A 111 -14.55 0.59 0.00
CA GLY A 111 -13.89 1.27 -1.12
C GLY A 111 -13.51 2.73 -0.85
N PRO A 112 -13.98 3.68 -1.68
CA PRO A 112 -13.62 5.10 -1.56
C PRO A 112 -14.05 5.76 -0.24
N GLN A 113 -15.14 5.28 0.38
CA GLN A 113 -15.63 5.84 1.66
C GLN A 113 -14.64 5.59 2.79
N PHE A 114 -13.98 4.41 2.81
CA PHE A 114 -12.91 4.10 3.76
C PHE A 114 -11.71 5.03 3.57
N ALA A 115 -11.30 5.28 2.31
CA ALA A 115 -10.22 6.21 2.01
C ALA A 115 -10.54 7.64 2.50
N LEU A 116 -11.76 8.12 2.30
CA LEU A 116 -12.20 9.43 2.80
C LEU A 116 -12.21 9.50 4.33
N ALA A 117 -12.64 8.44 5.03
CA ALA A 117 -12.63 8.40 6.49
C ALA A 117 -11.20 8.46 7.04
N THR A 118 -10.26 7.73 6.44
CA THR A 118 -8.84 7.76 6.84
C THR A 118 -8.17 9.09 6.49
N LEU A 119 -8.55 9.73 5.39
CA LEU A 119 -8.10 11.08 5.05
C LEU A 119 -8.60 12.13 6.05
N SER A 120 -9.90 12.07 6.40
CA SER A 120 -10.50 12.96 7.39
C SER A 120 -9.84 12.80 8.77
N PHE A 121 -9.49 11.56 9.14
CA PHE A 121 -8.73 11.32 10.36
C PHE A 121 -7.34 11.98 10.31
N THR A 122 -6.66 11.95 9.16
CA THR A 122 -5.37 12.62 9.00
C THR A 122 -5.49 14.13 9.18
N ALA A 123 -6.52 14.73 8.59
CA ALA A 123 -6.78 16.16 8.77
C ALA A 123 -7.13 16.50 10.24
N LEU A 124 -7.95 15.67 10.89
CA LEU A 124 -8.26 15.83 12.31
C LEU A 124 -7.01 15.77 13.19
N CYS A 125 -6.14 14.78 12.98
CA CYS A 125 -4.90 14.66 13.74
C CYS A 125 -3.95 15.84 13.51
N ALA A 126 -3.79 16.31 12.27
CA ALA A 126 -2.96 17.48 11.97
C ALA A 126 -3.48 18.73 12.66
N THR A 127 -4.81 18.97 12.63
CA THR A 127 -5.44 20.08 13.35
C THR A 127 -5.29 19.91 14.85
N ALA A 128 -5.54 18.72 15.40
CA ALA A 128 -5.39 18.47 16.84
C ALA A 128 -3.95 18.70 17.32
N LEU A 129 -2.94 18.25 16.56
CA LEU A 129 -1.53 18.49 16.87
C LEU A 129 -1.18 19.99 16.82
N ASN A 130 -1.87 20.78 16.00
CA ASN A 130 -1.65 22.22 15.93
C ASN A 130 -2.37 22.98 17.07
N GLU A 131 -3.59 22.59 17.42
CA GLU A 131 -4.42 23.30 18.40
C GLU A 131 -4.12 22.92 19.86
N LEU A 132 -3.60 21.72 20.13
CA LEU A 132 -3.24 21.27 21.47
C LEU A 132 -1.90 21.88 21.94
N GLU A 133 -1.78 23.21 21.94
CA GLU A 133 -0.53 23.93 22.24
C GLU A 133 0.08 23.52 23.59
N TRP A 134 -0.73 23.28 24.62
CA TRP A 134 -0.25 22.87 25.94
C TRP A 134 0.51 21.52 25.94
N LEU A 135 0.28 20.68 24.92
CA LEU A 135 0.87 19.36 24.78
C LEU A 135 1.97 19.32 23.71
N THR A 136 1.71 19.90 22.56
CA THR A 136 2.52 19.78 21.32
C THR A 136 3.37 21.01 21.02
N ASN A 137 3.14 22.11 21.73
CA ASN A 137 3.67 23.44 21.43
C ASN A 137 3.11 24.06 20.16
N GLY A 138 2.07 23.44 19.56
CA GLY A 138 1.32 23.94 18.42
C GLY A 138 2.18 24.26 17.19
N ALA A 139 1.92 25.40 16.58
CA ALA A 139 2.65 25.89 15.40
C ALA A 139 4.15 26.19 15.67
N GLN A 140 4.53 26.43 16.93
CA GLN A 140 5.94 26.64 17.29
C GLN A 140 6.76 25.36 17.21
N GLY A 141 6.12 24.21 17.22
CA GLY A 141 6.77 22.91 17.15
C GLY A 141 7.43 22.46 18.46
N LEU A 142 7.74 21.18 18.53
CA LEU A 142 8.34 20.54 19.68
C LEU A 142 9.83 20.25 19.44
N GLN A 143 10.70 20.80 20.27
CA GLN A 143 12.10 20.44 20.29
C GLN A 143 12.30 19.17 21.09
N ILE A 144 13.08 18.24 20.55
CA ILE A 144 13.36 16.95 21.16
C ILE A 144 14.82 16.90 21.58
N PRO A 145 15.13 16.44 22.78
CA PRO A 145 16.50 16.28 23.24
C PRO A 145 17.24 15.26 22.37
N ARG A 146 18.58 15.36 22.38
CA ARG A 146 19.41 14.38 21.68
C ARG A 146 19.06 12.96 22.10
N PRO A 147 19.05 12.01 21.15
CA PRO A 147 18.68 10.65 21.42
C PRO A 147 19.58 10.01 22.47
N LEU A 148 18.99 9.48 23.55
CA LEU A 148 19.71 8.79 24.61
C LEU A 148 19.45 7.27 24.52
N LEU A 149 20.51 6.48 24.56
CA LEU A 149 20.47 5.03 24.72
C LEU A 149 21.18 4.67 26.03
N LEU A 150 20.47 4.09 26.99
CA LEU A 150 21.00 3.70 28.30
C LEU A 150 21.75 4.85 29.02
N GLY A 151 21.28 6.08 28.86
CA GLY A 151 21.88 7.27 29.46
C GLY A 151 23.04 7.92 28.70
N HIS A 152 23.48 7.33 27.58
CA HIS A 152 24.51 7.89 26.74
C HIS A 152 23.90 8.54 25.48
N ALA A 153 24.38 9.73 25.10
CA ALA A 153 23.98 10.38 23.87
C ALA A 153 24.48 9.57 22.66
N LEU A 154 23.56 9.23 21.76
CA LEU A 154 23.92 8.51 20.53
C LEU A 154 24.56 9.46 19.53
N ASP A 155 25.68 9.03 18.97
CA ASP A 155 26.23 9.64 17.75
C ASP A 155 25.35 9.28 16.54
N ALA A 156 25.41 10.10 15.48
CA ALA A 156 24.63 9.91 14.28
C ALA A 156 24.81 8.53 13.64
N ARG A 157 26.02 7.96 13.69
CA ARG A 157 26.31 6.59 13.21
C ARG A 157 25.64 5.54 14.08
N ALA A 158 25.72 5.67 15.40
CA ALA A 158 25.07 4.74 16.32
C ALA A 158 23.54 4.77 16.19
N PHE A 159 22.97 5.96 15.99
CA PHE A 159 21.53 6.11 15.71
C PHE A 159 21.11 5.46 14.40
N PHE A 160 21.92 5.61 13.33
CA PHE A 160 21.70 4.92 12.07
C PHE A 160 21.66 3.40 12.26
N TRP A 161 22.65 2.81 12.96
CA TRP A 161 22.66 1.37 13.22
C TRP A 161 21.46 0.89 14.02
N LEU A 162 21.00 1.70 14.99
CA LEU A 162 19.77 1.42 15.72
C LEU A 162 18.56 1.39 14.78
N CYS A 163 18.43 2.35 13.87
CA CYS A 163 17.34 2.39 12.88
C CYS A 163 17.38 1.18 11.92
N ILE A 164 18.57 0.78 11.46
CA ILE A 164 18.72 -0.43 10.63
C ILE A 164 18.39 -1.70 11.44
N ALA A 165 18.79 -1.79 12.70
CA ALA A 165 18.45 -2.92 13.55
C ALA A 165 16.92 -3.03 13.77
N ILE A 166 16.23 -1.90 13.98
CA ILE A 166 14.77 -1.87 14.09
C ILE A 166 14.11 -2.25 12.75
N LEU A 167 14.60 -1.73 11.62
CA LEU A 167 14.11 -2.13 10.31
C LEU A 167 14.29 -3.64 10.07
N ALA A 168 15.44 -4.20 10.43
CA ALA A 168 15.71 -5.64 10.32
C ALA A 168 14.77 -6.47 11.21
N LEU A 169 14.53 -6.01 12.45
CA LEU A 169 13.59 -6.65 13.37
C LEU A 169 12.16 -6.64 12.80
N VAL A 170 11.69 -5.48 12.31
CA VAL A 170 10.39 -5.32 11.67
C VAL A 170 10.29 -6.19 10.42
N TRP A 171 11.34 -6.20 9.59
CA TRP A 171 11.42 -7.08 8.42
C TRP A 171 11.24 -8.55 8.78
N LEU A 172 12.00 -9.04 9.75
CA LEU A 172 11.92 -10.45 10.21
C LEU A 172 10.55 -10.77 10.80
N ALA A 173 10.00 -9.88 11.63
CA ALA A 173 8.68 -10.05 12.22
C ALA A 173 7.59 -10.10 11.14
N MET A 174 7.60 -9.16 10.22
CA MET A 174 6.60 -9.08 9.15
C MET A 174 6.73 -10.21 8.14
N ARG A 175 7.96 -10.62 7.80
CA ARG A 175 8.20 -11.80 6.96
C ARG A 175 7.58 -13.06 7.57
N ASN A 176 7.80 -13.29 8.87
CA ASN A 176 7.24 -14.44 9.57
C ASN A 176 5.71 -14.37 9.63
N LEU A 177 5.15 -13.18 9.92
CA LEU A 177 3.70 -12.96 9.95
C LEU A 177 3.07 -13.20 8.58
N LEU A 178 3.64 -12.62 7.52
CA LEU A 178 3.10 -12.71 6.17
C LEU A 178 3.25 -14.11 5.55
N SER A 179 4.21 -14.90 6.01
CA SER A 179 4.34 -16.32 5.63
C SER A 179 3.43 -17.26 6.43
N SER A 180 2.78 -16.76 7.50
CA SER A 180 1.88 -17.51 8.38
C SER A 180 0.45 -17.61 7.85
N GLN A 181 -0.46 -18.17 8.66
CA GLN A 181 -1.90 -18.17 8.38
C GLN A 181 -2.49 -16.76 8.25
N TRP A 182 -1.98 -15.79 9.02
CA TRP A 182 -2.40 -14.39 8.94
C TRP A 182 -2.13 -13.75 7.59
N GLY A 183 -0.94 -13.97 7.03
CA GLY A 183 -0.61 -13.44 5.70
C GLY A 183 -1.51 -14.04 4.61
N ARG A 184 -1.76 -15.34 4.66
CA ARG A 184 -2.70 -16.00 3.72
C ARG A 184 -4.13 -15.46 3.86
N ALA A 185 -4.58 -15.22 5.12
CA ALA A 185 -5.89 -14.61 5.36
C ALA A 185 -5.96 -13.19 4.80
N PHE A 186 -4.91 -12.38 4.95
CA PHE A 186 -4.85 -11.02 4.38
C PHE A 186 -4.97 -11.04 2.86
N GLU A 187 -4.24 -11.93 2.18
CA GLU A 187 -4.30 -12.06 0.72
C GLU A 187 -5.68 -12.54 0.24
N ALA A 188 -6.25 -13.55 0.89
CA ALA A 188 -7.59 -14.02 0.59
C ALA A 188 -8.65 -12.91 0.74
N LEU A 189 -8.54 -12.11 1.82
CA LEU A 189 -9.42 -10.95 2.06
C LEU A 189 -9.31 -9.87 0.99
N ARG A 190 -8.12 -9.66 0.44
CA ARG A 190 -7.91 -8.72 -0.65
C ARG A 190 -8.56 -9.21 -1.94
N ASP A 191 -8.41 -10.50 -2.25
CA ASP A 191 -8.88 -11.07 -3.51
C ASP A 191 -10.42 -11.21 -3.52
N SER A 192 -11.02 -11.72 -2.44
CA SER A 192 -12.47 -11.79 -2.28
C SER A 192 -12.87 -11.86 -0.80
N PRO A 193 -13.32 -10.76 -0.19
CA PRO A 193 -13.81 -10.76 1.18
C PRO A 193 -14.97 -11.74 1.39
N ILE A 194 -15.89 -11.83 0.43
CA ILE A 194 -17.08 -12.69 0.51
C ILE A 194 -16.70 -14.18 0.52
N ALA A 195 -15.82 -14.60 -0.40
CA ALA A 195 -15.36 -15.98 -0.45
C ALA A 195 -14.56 -16.35 0.81
N THR A 196 -13.77 -15.42 1.34
CA THR A 196 -12.98 -15.63 2.55
C THR A 196 -13.86 -15.81 3.78
N ASP A 197 -14.95 -15.04 3.90
CA ASP A 197 -15.92 -15.16 4.99
C ASP A 197 -16.68 -16.49 4.90
N ALA A 198 -17.05 -16.91 3.69
CA ALA A 198 -17.68 -18.21 3.44
C ALA A 198 -16.80 -19.41 3.85
N MET A 199 -15.47 -19.24 3.83
CA MET A 199 -14.50 -20.24 4.30
C MET A 199 -14.26 -20.18 5.82
N GLY A 200 -15.04 -19.39 6.57
CA GLY A 200 -14.97 -19.29 8.03
C GLY A 200 -13.87 -18.36 8.57
N VAL A 201 -13.20 -17.59 7.71
CA VAL A 201 -12.19 -16.61 8.12
C VAL A 201 -12.89 -15.28 8.42
N GLY A 202 -12.96 -14.89 9.70
CA GLY A 202 -13.65 -13.66 10.12
C GLY A 202 -13.00 -12.40 9.50
N THR A 203 -13.60 -11.91 8.43
CA THR A 203 -13.12 -10.81 7.57
C THR A 203 -12.83 -9.56 8.35
N TYR A 204 -13.79 -9.12 9.16
CA TYR A 204 -13.69 -7.88 9.91
C TYR A 204 -12.52 -7.87 10.92
N ARG A 205 -12.35 -8.97 11.67
CA ARG A 205 -11.28 -9.09 12.69
C ARG A 205 -9.89 -9.02 12.08
N HIS A 206 -9.67 -9.67 10.94
CA HIS A 206 -8.39 -9.66 10.24
C HIS A 206 -8.10 -8.29 9.63
N LYS A 207 -9.11 -7.61 9.08
CA LYS A 207 -8.96 -6.23 8.59
C LYS A 207 -8.56 -5.27 9.71
N VAL A 208 -9.24 -5.33 10.87
CA VAL A 208 -8.91 -4.50 12.04
C VAL A 208 -7.49 -4.79 12.53
N ALA A 209 -7.11 -6.05 12.65
CA ALA A 209 -5.77 -6.43 13.11
C ALA A 209 -4.67 -5.97 12.15
N GLY A 210 -4.85 -6.12 10.83
CA GLY A 210 -3.87 -5.67 9.84
C GLY A 210 -3.76 -4.14 9.79
N PHE A 211 -4.88 -3.42 9.92
CA PHE A 211 -4.86 -1.96 9.99
C PHE A 211 -4.17 -1.46 11.27
N ALA A 212 -4.46 -2.08 12.43
CA ALA A 212 -3.83 -1.78 13.71
C ALA A 212 -2.32 -2.03 13.66
N LEU A 213 -1.89 -3.15 13.07
CA LEU A 213 -0.48 -3.48 12.88
C LEU A 213 0.24 -2.45 12.00
N GLY A 214 -0.35 -2.10 10.83
CA GLY A 214 0.20 -1.08 9.94
C GLY A 214 0.32 0.29 10.61
N SER A 215 -0.68 0.67 11.42
CA SER A 215 -0.69 1.89 12.22
C SER A 215 0.41 1.88 13.29
N GLY A 216 0.60 0.75 13.97
CA GLY A 216 1.67 0.58 14.97
C GLY A 216 3.06 0.74 14.37
N LEU A 217 3.31 0.16 13.18
CA LEU A 217 4.56 0.35 12.46
C LEU A 217 4.74 1.81 12.01
N GLY A 218 3.65 2.48 11.60
CA GLY A 218 3.64 3.92 11.34
C GLY A 218 4.06 4.73 12.56
N GLY A 219 3.50 4.40 13.74
CA GLY A 219 3.85 5.06 15.01
C GLY A 219 5.30 4.83 15.44
N ALA A 220 5.80 3.60 15.29
CA ALA A 220 7.21 3.28 15.56
C ALA A 220 8.17 4.05 14.63
N ALA A 221 7.84 4.14 13.34
CA ALA A 221 8.58 4.97 12.39
C ALA A 221 8.53 6.45 12.75
N GLY A 222 7.37 6.93 13.22
CA GLY A 222 7.20 8.30 13.72
C GLY A 222 8.11 8.62 14.90
N ALA A 223 8.23 7.70 15.86
CA ALA A 223 9.15 7.85 16.98
C ALA A 223 10.61 7.98 16.52
N LEU A 224 11.05 7.14 15.57
CA LEU A 224 12.39 7.25 14.98
C LEU A 224 12.58 8.57 14.23
N TYR A 225 11.56 9.00 13.49
CA TYR A 225 11.57 10.29 12.79
C TYR A 225 11.78 11.45 13.75
N ALA A 226 11.10 11.45 14.90
CA ALA A 226 11.21 12.45 15.94
C ALA A 226 12.66 12.64 16.42
N PHE A 227 13.35 11.55 16.71
CA PHE A 227 14.75 11.58 17.16
C PHE A 227 15.74 11.91 16.03
N ASN A 228 15.40 11.59 14.77
CA ASN A 228 16.26 11.93 13.63
C ASN A 228 16.33 13.43 13.37
N PHE A 229 15.20 14.12 13.46
CA PHE A 229 15.12 15.55 13.15
C PHE A 229 15.26 16.44 14.39
N SER A 230 15.07 15.92 15.60
CA SER A 230 15.11 16.66 16.87
C SER A 230 14.16 17.87 16.95
N TYR A 231 13.30 18.02 15.96
CA TYR A 231 12.30 19.09 15.88
C TYR A 231 11.06 18.58 15.12
N LEU A 232 9.89 18.77 15.71
CA LEU A 232 8.62 18.35 15.14
C LEU A 232 7.73 19.54 14.87
N GLN A 233 7.18 19.59 13.66
CA GLN A 233 6.19 20.57 13.27
C GLN A 233 4.90 19.85 12.82
N PRO A 234 3.70 20.28 13.26
CA PRO A 234 2.44 19.61 12.92
C PRO A 234 2.20 19.50 11.40
N LEU A 235 2.55 20.54 10.66
CA LEU A 235 2.39 20.61 9.19
C LEU A 235 3.25 19.61 8.41
N THR A 236 4.18 18.91 9.06
CA THR A 236 4.94 17.82 8.43
C THR A 236 4.07 16.57 8.23
N PHE A 237 3.06 16.35 9.08
CA PHE A 237 2.26 15.14 9.12
C PHE A 237 0.88 15.27 8.48
N VAL A 238 0.78 16.06 7.42
CA VAL A 238 -0.44 16.25 6.64
C VAL A 238 -0.59 15.18 5.56
N TYR A 239 -1.73 15.18 4.86
CA TYR A 239 -2.07 14.16 3.86
C TYR A 239 -1.03 14.03 2.73
N GLU A 240 -0.29 15.09 2.39
CA GLU A 240 0.76 15.07 1.38
C GLU A 240 1.83 14.00 1.69
N LEU A 241 2.22 13.87 2.96
CA LEU A 241 3.15 12.83 3.39
C LEU A 241 2.58 11.43 3.16
N THR A 242 1.29 11.21 3.45
CA THR A 242 0.65 9.91 3.17
C THR A 242 0.68 9.58 1.69
N VAL A 243 0.40 10.56 0.82
CA VAL A 243 0.44 10.35 -0.64
C VAL A 243 1.84 9.96 -1.08
N ILE A 244 2.88 10.64 -0.58
CA ILE A 244 4.28 10.31 -0.89
C ILE A 244 4.63 8.89 -0.43
N LEU A 245 4.24 8.50 0.79
CA LEU A 245 4.45 7.14 1.29
C LEU A 245 3.67 6.09 0.47
N LEU A 246 2.41 6.37 0.12
CA LEU A 246 1.60 5.50 -0.72
C LEU A 246 2.25 5.28 -2.10
N LEU A 247 2.75 6.36 -2.70
CA LEU A 247 3.51 6.27 -3.93
C LEU A 247 4.78 5.41 -3.74
N GLY A 248 5.47 5.53 -2.61
CA GLY A 248 6.60 4.67 -2.27
C GLY A 248 6.24 3.18 -2.28
N VAL A 249 5.10 2.79 -1.69
CA VAL A 249 4.61 1.40 -1.72
C VAL A 249 4.28 0.94 -3.14
N VAL A 250 3.61 1.78 -3.92
CA VAL A 250 3.20 1.44 -5.30
C VAL A 250 4.43 1.31 -6.20
N LEU A 251 5.36 2.26 -6.12
CA LEU A 251 6.59 2.27 -6.93
C LEU A 251 7.55 1.15 -6.56
N GLY A 252 7.72 0.91 -5.26
CA GLY A 252 8.56 -0.17 -4.78
C GLY A 252 8.02 -1.54 -5.17
N GLY A 253 6.71 -1.68 -5.20
CA GLY A 253 5.97 -2.90 -5.54
C GLY A 253 5.20 -3.44 -4.34
N ARG A 254 3.88 -3.46 -4.48
CA ARG A 254 2.95 -3.95 -3.47
C ARG A 254 3.17 -5.44 -3.17
N LYS A 255 2.84 -5.88 -1.96
CA LYS A 255 3.03 -7.27 -1.47
C LYS A 255 4.51 -7.70 -1.44
N SER A 256 5.43 -6.77 -1.28
CA SER A 256 6.85 -7.07 -1.28
C SER A 256 7.59 -6.27 -0.21
N LEU A 257 8.13 -6.96 0.77
CA LEU A 257 9.01 -6.34 1.77
C LEU A 257 10.21 -5.66 1.10
N TRP A 258 10.77 -6.27 0.04
CA TRP A 258 11.82 -5.67 -0.78
C TRP A 258 11.33 -4.40 -1.48
N GLY A 259 10.07 -4.42 -1.96
CA GLY A 259 9.42 -3.26 -2.53
C GLY A 259 9.32 -2.11 -1.54
N ALA A 260 8.99 -2.38 -0.29
CA ALA A 260 8.92 -1.35 0.75
C ALA A 260 10.28 -0.66 0.98
N VAL A 261 11.40 -1.41 0.99
CA VAL A 261 12.75 -0.83 1.14
C VAL A 261 13.17 -0.05 -0.11
N VAL A 262 12.91 -0.57 -1.30
CA VAL A 262 13.18 0.15 -2.57
C VAL A 262 12.34 1.42 -2.65
N GLY A 263 11.05 1.35 -2.28
CA GLY A 263 10.17 2.49 -2.18
C GLY A 263 10.65 3.53 -1.18
N ALA A 264 11.13 3.09 -0.01
CA ALA A 264 11.72 3.97 1.00
C ALA A 264 12.97 4.69 0.47
N ALA A 265 13.82 3.97 -0.27
CA ALA A 265 14.98 4.58 -0.91
C ALA A 265 14.58 5.65 -1.93
N LEU A 266 13.55 5.38 -2.75
CA LEU A 266 13.02 6.36 -3.69
C LEU A 266 12.47 7.59 -2.98
N VAL A 267 11.63 7.39 -1.96
CA VAL A 267 11.01 8.51 -1.21
C VAL A 267 12.05 9.33 -0.46
N ALA A 268 13.08 8.70 0.12
CA ALA A 268 14.11 9.40 0.89
C ALA A 268 15.15 10.09 0.00
N LEU A 269 15.63 9.42 -1.05
CA LEU A 269 16.79 9.87 -1.81
C LEU A 269 16.43 10.68 -3.06
N LEU A 270 15.33 10.29 -3.76
CA LEU A 270 14.99 10.88 -5.05
C LEU A 270 14.76 12.41 -5.00
N PRO A 271 14.02 12.97 -4.01
CA PRO A 271 13.84 14.43 -3.93
C PRO A 271 15.16 15.19 -3.78
N ASN A 272 16.14 14.60 -3.10
CA ASN A 272 17.48 15.20 -2.90
C ASN A 272 18.37 15.02 -4.13
N LEU A 273 18.27 13.89 -4.83
CA LEU A 273 18.99 13.68 -6.09
C LEU A 273 18.49 14.63 -7.18
N LEU A 274 17.19 14.89 -7.20
CA LEU A 274 16.57 15.81 -8.17
C LEU A 274 16.89 17.29 -7.92
N SER A 275 17.38 17.68 -6.72
CA SER A 275 17.81 19.05 -6.44
C SER A 275 19.14 19.43 -7.11
N SER A 276 19.97 18.44 -7.47
CA SER A 276 21.21 18.64 -8.23
C SER A 276 20.93 18.66 -9.73
N HIS A 277 21.24 19.77 -10.42
CA HIS A 277 21.04 19.91 -11.87
C HIS A 277 21.69 18.79 -12.69
N LEU A 278 22.91 18.39 -12.33
CA LEU A 278 23.62 17.31 -13.03
C LEU A 278 22.94 15.97 -12.87
N LEU A 279 22.59 15.60 -11.62
CA LEU A 279 21.94 14.33 -11.30
C LEU A 279 20.53 14.27 -11.87
N PHE A 280 19.81 15.40 -11.84
CA PHE A 280 18.48 15.51 -12.44
C PHE A 280 18.52 15.27 -13.94
N ARG A 281 19.45 15.90 -14.67
CA ARG A 281 19.63 15.68 -16.11
C ARG A 281 19.99 14.24 -16.43
N ALA A 282 20.99 13.69 -15.74
CA ALA A 282 21.41 12.31 -15.93
C ALA A 282 20.25 11.32 -15.69
N PHE A 283 19.52 11.50 -14.60
CA PHE A 283 18.38 10.66 -14.26
C PHE A 283 17.24 10.78 -15.29
N SER A 284 16.89 11.99 -15.73
CA SER A 284 15.85 12.23 -16.73
C SER A 284 16.18 11.56 -18.06
N VAL A 285 17.43 11.67 -18.53
CA VAL A 285 17.90 11.03 -19.77
C VAL A 285 17.86 9.50 -19.65
N ILE A 286 18.32 8.93 -18.53
CA ILE A 286 18.27 7.49 -18.29
C ILE A 286 16.81 6.99 -18.26
N ALA A 287 15.94 7.69 -17.52
CA ALA A 287 14.52 7.34 -17.45
C ALA A 287 13.84 7.37 -18.83
N PHE A 288 14.15 8.39 -19.64
CA PHE A 288 13.65 8.49 -21.01
C PHE A 288 14.16 7.35 -21.91
N ALA A 289 15.44 7.04 -21.84
CA ALA A 289 16.01 5.93 -22.61
C ALA A 289 15.37 4.58 -22.25
N LEU A 290 15.15 4.34 -20.97
CA LEU A 290 14.47 3.13 -20.48
C LEU A 290 13.02 3.07 -20.92
N ALA A 291 12.26 4.18 -20.79
CA ALA A 291 10.87 4.27 -21.22
C ALA A 291 10.74 4.08 -22.74
N LEU A 292 11.64 4.66 -23.53
CA LEU A 292 11.69 4.51 -24.98
C LEU A 292 11.94 3.04 -25.38
N VAL A 293 12.96 2.41 -24.79
CA VAL A 293 13.28 1.00 -25.07
C VAL A 293 12.11 0.07 -24.66
N ALA A 294 11.51 0.30 -23.50
CA ALA A 294 10.39 -0.50 -23.02
C ALA A 294 9.14 -0.31 -23.90
N GLY A 295 8.80 0.95 -24.23
CA GLY A 295 7.64 1.29 -25.04
C GLY A 295 7.76 0.76 -26.47
N VAL A 296 8.92 0.96 -27.13
CA VAL A 296 9.17 0.45 -28.47
C VAL A 296 9.12 -1.08 -28.50
N ARG A 297 9.74 -1.76 -27.52
CA ARG A 297 9.68 -3.23 -27.43
C ARG A 297 8.25 -3.73 -27.21
N GLY A 298 7.46 -3.03 -26.37
CA GLY A 298 6.06 -3.36 -26.11
C GLY A 298 5.19 -3.23 -27.37
N LEU A 299 5.35 -2.15 -28.14
CA LEU A 299 4.65 -1.92 -29.40
C LEU A 299 5.05 -2.93 -30.48
N VAL A 300 6.35 -3.18 -30.65
CA VAL A 300 6.84 -4.15 -31.65
C VAL A 300 6.36 -5.56 -31.35
N ARG A 301 6.31 -5.94 -30.07
CA ARG A 301 5.80 -7.26 -29.65
C ARG A 301 4.28 -7.34 -29.56
N ARG A 302 3.54 -6.25 -29.78
CA ARG A 302 2.09 -6.13 -29.62
C ARG A 302 1.60 -6.60 -28.23
N THR A 303 2.42 -6.40 -27.21
CA THR A 303 2.11 -6.81 -25.82
C THR A 303 1.49 -5.71 -25.00
N THR A 304 1.55 -4.46 -25.47
CA THR A 304 1.03 -3.28 -24.77
C THR A 304 0.22 -2.39 -25.70
N ASP A 305 -0.84 -1.80 -25.17
CA ASP A 305 -1.63 -0.80 -25.89
C ASP A 305 -0.79 0.46 -26.15
N ALA A 306 -1.09 1.16 -27.26
CA ALA A 306 -0.36 2.36 -27.65
C ALA A 306 -0.31 3.42 -26.53
N PHE A 307 -1.39 3.61 -25.79
CA PHE A 307 -1.43 4.56 -24.67
C PHE A 307 -0.44 4.18 -23.56
N ARG A 308 -0.43 2.91 -23.16
CA ARG A 308 0.49 2.41 -22.10
C ARG A 308 1.96 2.43 -22.52
N ALA A 309 2.23 2.41 -23.82
CA ALA A 309 3.59 2.52 -24.35
C ALA A 309 4.03 3.98 -24.49
N LEU A 310 3.15 4.86 -24.99
CA LEU A 310 3.50 6.26 -25.31
C LEU A 310 3.45 7.20 -24.10
N ALA A 311 2.54 6.98 -23.14
CA ALA A 311 2.40 7.86 -21.98
C ALA A 311 3.69 7.99 -21.16
N PRO A 312 4.42 6.90 -20.79
CA PRO A 312 5.69 7.01 -20.09
C PRO A 312 6.79 7.70 -20.92
N ILE A 313 6.79 7.47 -22.24
CA ILE A 313 7.75 8.12 -23.15
C ILE A 313 7.50 9.63 -23.19
N ALA A 314 6.25 10.05 -23.36
CA ALA A 314 5.89 11.48 -23.39
C ALA A 314 6.22 12.16 -22.05
N ALA A 315 5.87 11.54 -20.93
CA ALA A 315 6.13 12.07 -19.61
C ALA A 315 7.64 12.20 -19.32
N THR A 316 8.44 11.18 -19.64
CA THR A 316 9.89 11.24 -19.45
C THR A 316 10.57 12.19 -20.42
N LEU A 317 10.07 12.35 -21.65
CA LEU A 317 10.52 13.38 -22.60
C LEU A 317 10.28 14.79 -22.04
N THR A 318 9.11 15.05 -21.45
CA THR A 318 8.81 16.33 -20.80
C THR A 318 9.78 16.59 -19.65
N LEU A 319 10.16 15.57 -18.88
CA LEU A 319 11.19 15.68 -17.84
C LEU A 319 12.56 16.05 -18.40
N VAL A 320 12.96 15.42 -19.51
CA VAL A 320 14.23 15.77 -20.19
C VAL A 320 14.21 17.23 -20.64
N ILE A 321 13.17 17.65 -21.35
CA ILE A 321 13.03 19.04 -21.80
C ILE A 321 13.06 19.99 -20.58
N GLY A 322 12.28 19.69 -19.54
CA GLY A 322 12.24 20.47 -18.31
C GLY A 322 13.62 20.59 -17.63
N SER A 323 14.42 19.51 -17.65
CA SER A 323 15.77 19.51 -17.05
C SER A 323 16.78 20.43 -17.73
N PHE A 324 16.55 20.79 -19.00
CA PHE A 324 17.39 21.72 -19.75
C PHE A 324 16.85 23.14 -19.74
N VAL A 325 15.53 23.34 -19.62
CA VAL A 325 14.86 24.64 -19.68
C VAL A 325 14.75 25.29 -18.30
N ALA A 326 14.55 24.50 -17.24
CA ALA A 326 14.38 25.03 -15.91
C ALA A 326 15.71 25.61 -15.35
N SER A 327 15.75 26.91 -15.18
CA SER A 327 16.87 27.63 -14.55
C SER A 327 16.93 27.41 -13.04
N ASN A 328 15.79 27.09 -12.41
CA ASN A 328 15.66 26.83 -10.98
C ASN A 328 14.92 25.51 -10.76
N THR A 329 15.67 24.45 -10.44
CA THR A 329 15.10 23.11 -10.23
C THR A 329 14.35 22.97 -8.91
N GLU A 330 14.60 23.86 -7.93
CA GLU A 330 13.94 23.76 -6.62
C GLU A 330 12.45 24.06 -6.69
N ASP A 331 12.02 25.06 -7.48
CA ASP A 331 10.62 25.45 -7.64
C ASP A 331 9.81 24.35 -8.34
N TRP A 332 10.45 23.66 -9.27
CA TRP A 332 9.81 22.59 -10.06
C TRP A 332 9.94 21.18 -9.44
N ARG A 333 10.70 21.04 -8.36
CA ARG A 333 11.00 19.75 -7.75
C ARG A 333 9.77 18.90 -7.46
N LYS A 334 8.71 19.48 -6.91
CA LYS A 334 7.46 18.77 -6.61
C LYS A 334 6.76 18.29 -7.89
N ALA A 335 6.69 19.15 -8.91
CA ALA A 335 6.07 18.80 -10.19
C ALA A 335 6.87 17.73 -10.95
N ILE A 336 8.19 17.84 -10.95
CA ILE A 336 9.11 16.87 -11.55
C ILE A 336 8.95 15.51 -10.86
N PHE A 337 8.94 15.50 -9.52
CA PHE A 337 8.74 14.30 -8.74
C PHE A 337 7.39 13.65 -9.05
N ALA A 338 6.30 14.43 -9.08
CA ALA A 338 4.97 13.93 -9.40
C ALA A 338 4.88 13.35 -10.82
N LEU A 339 5.48 14.02 -11.83
CA LEU A 339 5.47 13.54 -13.21
C LEU A 339 6.29 12.25 -13.38
N LEU A 340 7.42 12.16 -12.69
CA LEU A 340 8.25 10.96 -12.67
C LEU A 340 7.49 9.78 -12.03
N LEU A 341 6.86 10.02 -10.88
CA LEU A 341 6.04 9.03 -10.21
C LEU A 341 4.88 8.56 -11.09
N PHE A 342 4.18 9.49 -11.75
CA PHE A 342 3.11 9.16 -12.69
C PHE A 342 3.63 8.25 -13.82
N SER A 343 4.80 8.57 -14.40
CA SER A 343 5.40 7.77 -15.46
C SER A 343 5.72 6.34 -15.03
N VAL A 344 6.24 6.18 -13.81
CA VAL A 344 6.55 4.85 -13.25
C VAL A 344 5.28 4.06 -12.95
N VAL A 345 4.25 4.70 -12.37
CA VAL A 345 2.97 4.04 -12.07
C VAL A 345 2.29 3.54 -13.33
N VAL A 346 2.30 4.34 -14.42
CA VAL A 346 1.69 3.95 -15.70
C VAL A 346 2.53 2.89 -16.42
N GLY A 347 3.86 3.01 -16.37
CA GLY A 347 4.79 2.11 -17.06
C GLY A 347 5.06 0.79 -16.34
N LEU A 348 4.97 0.77 -15.01
CA LEU A 348 5.29 -0.38 -14.17
C LEU A 348 4.16 -0.68 -13.17
N PRO A 349 3.04 -1.26 -13.61
CA PRO A 349 1.87 -1.49 -12.73
C PRO A 349 2.15 -2.43 -11.55
N GLU A 350 3.18 -3.28 -11.64
CA GLU A 350 3.64 -4.16 -10.56
C GLU A 350 4.75 -3.53 -9.70
N GLY A 351 5.13 -2.28 -9.98
CA GLY A 351 6.23 -1.59 -9.35
C GLY A 351 7.61 -2.10 -9.77
N LEU A 352 8.66 -1.47 -9.23
CA LEU A 352 10.06 -1.79 -9.58
C LEU A 352 10.44 -3.21 -9.19
N MET A 353 9.96 -3.71 -8.04
CA MET A 353 10.32 -5.05 -7.58
C MET A 353 9.58 -6.14 -8.38
N GLY A 354 8.34 -5.90 -8.81
CA GLY A 354 7.62 -6.79 -9.74
C GLY A 354 8.35 -6.89 -11.07
N PHE A 355 8.77 -5.76 -11.63
CA PHE A 355 9.59 -5.73 -12.83
C PHE A 355 10.93 -6.45 -12.66
N ALA A 356 11.66 -6.19 -11.56
CA ALA A 356 12.94 -6.83 -11.27
C ALA A 356 12.79 -8.34 -11.11
N SER A 357 11.77 -8.81 -10.40
CA SER A 357 11.51 -10.24 -10.21
C SER A 357 11.21 -10.95 -11.53
N THR A 358 10.41 -10.33 -12.40
CA THR A 358 10.08 -10.85 -13.72
C THR A 358 11.31 -10.87 -14.64
N ALA A 359 12.13 -9.81 -14.58
CA ALA A 359 13.38 -9.73 -15.36
C ALA A 359 14.38 -10.80 -14.91
N LEU A 360 14.58 -10.98 -13.60
CA LEU A 360 15.45 -12.02 -13.02
C LEU A 360 14.93 -13.41 -13.34
N ALA A 361 13.64 -13.68 -13.24
CA ALA A 361 13.03 -14.96 -13.60
C ALA A 361 13.31 -15.32 -15.06
N ARG A 362 13.24 -14.35 -15.97
CA ARG A 362 13.58 -14.53 -17.39
C ARG A 362 15.08 -14.77 -17.60
N LEU A 363 15.94 -14.03 -16.89
CA LEU A 363 17.40 -14.16 -16.98
C LEU A 363 17.87 -15.54 -16.50
N PHE A 364 17.31 -16.01 -15.38
CA PHE A 364 17.65 -17.32 -14.81
C PHE A 364 16.82 -18.49 -15.36
N ARG A 365 16.01 -18.25 -16.40
CA ARG A 365 15.13 -19.26 -17.04
C ARG A 365 14.33 -20.08 -16.02
N VAL A 366 13.81 -19.40 -15.00
CA VAL A 366 12.93 -20.03 -14.01
C VAL A 366 11.59 -20.28 -14.70
N THR A 367 11.32 -21.53 -15.08
CA THR A 367 9.99 -21.94 -15.55
C THR A 367 9.01 -21.83 -14.38
N PRO A 368 7.85 -21.18 -14.55
CA PRO A 368 6.77 -21.26 -13.57
C PRO A 368 6.44 -22.74 -13.30
N PRO A 369 6.05 -23.10 -12.07
CA PRO A 369 5.53 -24.44 -11.85
C PRO A 369 4.36 -24.67 -12.81
N GLU A 370 4.42 -25.77 -13.56
CA GLU A 370 3.26 -26.18 -14.38
C GLU A 370 2.09 -26.38 -13.44
N LEU A 371 1.07 -25.55 -13.60
CA LEU A 371 -0.20 -25.81 -12.95
C LEU A 371 -0.72 -27.13 -13.49
N PRO A 372 -1.25 -28.02 -12.63
CA PRO A 372 -1.92 -29.22 -13.12
C PRO A 372 -2.94 -28.79 -14.16
N PRO A 373 -3.06 -29.52 -15.26
CA PRO A 373 -4.05 -29.20 -16.29
C PRO A 373 -5.40 -29.01 -15.58
N PRO A 374 -6.15 -27.93 -15.92
CA PRO A 374 -7.45 -27.73 -15.34
C PRO A 374 -8.24 -29.05 -15.57
N ALA A 375 -8.85 -29.58 -14.48
CA ALA A 375 -9.76 -30.71 -14.63
C ALA A 375 -10.74 -30.35 -15.73
N ALA A 376 -10.96 -31.26 -16.68
CA ALA A 376 -11.84 -30.97 -17.79
C ALA A 376 -13.16 -30.43 -17.23
N LEU A 377 -13.56 -29.22 -17.62
CA LEU A 377 -14.78 -28.57 -17.09
C LEU A 377 -16.00 -29.48 -17.20
N GLU A 378 -16.03 -30.36 -18.20
CA GLU A 378 -17.05 -31.40 -18.41
C GLU A 378 -17.14 -32.42 -17.25
N GLN A 379 -16.07 -32.61 -16.45
CA GLN A 379 -16.10 -33.52 -15.30
C GLN A 379 -16.56 -32.83 -14.01
N VAL A 380 -16.58 -31.49 -13.97
CA VAL A 380 -16.92 -30.71 -12.76
C VAL A 380 -18.28 -30.03 -12.89
N LEU A 381 -18.71 -29.72 -14.11
CA LEU A 381 -20.01 -29.11 -14.34
C LEU A 381 -21.08 -30.20 -14.52
N PRO A 382 -22.28 -30.00 -13.94
CA PRO A 382 -23.40 -30.86 -14.21
C PRO A 382 -23.72 -30.88 -15.72
N ALA A 383 -24.37 -31.93 -16.18
CA ALA A 383 -24.77 -32.09 -17.57
C ALA A 383 -25.47 -30.80 -18.07
N ARG A 384 -25.10 -30.36 -19.27
CA ARG A 384 -25.66 -29.14 -19.86
C ARG A 384 -27.18 -29.32 -20.03
N ALA A 385 -27.95 -28.39 -19.51
CA ALA A 385 -29.39 -28.38 -19.69
C ALA A 385 -29.76 -28.31 -21.20
N PRO A 386 -30.86 -28.89 -21.64
CA PRO A 386 -31.30 -28.83 -23.04
C PRO A 386 -31.43 -27.38 -23.49
N ASP A 387 -31.00 -27.09 -24.73
CA ASP A 387 -31.11 -25.75 -25.29
C ASP A 387 -32.58 -25.29 -25.29
N GLY A 388 -32.83 -24.09 -24.77
CA GLY A 388 -34.17 -23.52 -24.63
C GLY A 388 -34.89 -23.80 -23.32
N ALA A 389 -34.33 -24.62 -22.43
CA ALA A 389 -34.90 -24.78 -21.09
C ALA A 389 -34.76 -23.49 -20.26
N VAL A 390 -35.80 -23.10 -19.53
CA VAL A 390 -35.72 -21.96 -18.59
C VAL A 390 -34.95 -22.40 -17.35
N LEU A 391 -33.78 -21.78 -17.16
CA LEU A 391 -32.89 -22.07 -16.02
C LEU A 391 -33.18 -21.20 -14.80
N LEU A 392 -33.63 -19.97 -15.03
CA LEU A 392 -33.96 -19.01 -13.99
C LEU A 392 -35.22 -18.25 -14.37
N GLU A 393 -36.21 -18.27 -13.50
CA GLU A 393 -37.44 -17.49 -13.65
C GLU A 393 -37.64 -16.62 -12.42
N LEU A 394 -37.81 -15.32 -12.62
CA LEU A 394 -38.12 -14.34 -11.60
C LEU A 394 -39.49 -13.77 -11.88
N ALA A 395 -40.39 -13.80 -10.91
CA ALA A 395 -41.71 -13.21 -11.02
C ALA A 395 -41.92 -12.18 -9.88
N GLY A 396 -42.06 -10.91 -10.24
CA GLY A 396 -42.30 -9.82 -9.29
C GLY A 396 -41.20 -9.64 -8.22
N LEU A 397 -39.95 -9.94 -8.53
CA LEU A 397 -38.83 -9.86 -7.57
C LEU A 397 -38.72 -8.46 -6.99
N ALA A 398 -38.71 -8.35 -5.66
CA ALA A 398 -38.56 -7.07 -4.98
C ALA A 398 -37.50 -7.16 -3.86
N ARG A 399 -36.65 -6.15 -3.78
CA ARG A 399 -35.73 -5.94 -2.65
C ARG A 399 -35.72 -4.48 -2.25
N HIS A 400 -36.11 -4.22 -1.01
CA HIS A 400 -36.13 -2.90 -0.39
C HIS A 400 -35.11 -2.84 0.76
N PHE A 401 -34.43 -1.72 0.89
CA PHE A 401 -33.52 -1.42 2.00
C PHE A 401 -34.08 -0.23 2.78
N GLY A 402 -34.80 -0.51 3.87
CA GLY A 402 -35.51 0.55 4.59
C GLY A 402 -36.53 1.26 3.70
N GLY A 403 -36.37 2.54 3.50
CA GLY A 403 -37.23 3.36 2.61
C GLY A 403 -36.88 3.33 1.13
N VAL A 404 -35.75 2.68 0.76
CA VAL A 404 -35.27 2.64 -0.63
C VAL A 404 -35.74 1.36 -1.33
N ARG A 405 -36.52 1.50 -2.40
CA ARG A 405 -36.92 0.39 -3.27
C ARG A 405 -35.86 0.14 -4.32
N ALA A 406 -34.85 -0.66 -3.99
CA ALA A 406 -33.70 -0.91 -4.88
C ALA A 406 -34.06 -1.77 -6.09
N VAL A 407 -34.94 -2.75 -5.90
CA VAL A 407 -35.58 -3.58 -6.94
C VAL A 407 -37.04 -3.70 -6.56
N ASP A 408 -37.98 -3.48 -7.50
CA ASP A 408 -39.40 -3.50 -7.22
C ASP A 408 -40.18 -4.11 -8.40
N GLY A 409 -40.61 -5.37 -8.26
CA GLY A 409 -41.46 -6.05 -9.22
C GLY A 409 -40.77 -6.45 -10.54
N VAL A 410 -39.54 -6.99 -10.48
CA VAL A 410 -38.81 -7.42 -11.68
C VAL A 410 -39.19 -8.83 -12.10
N ASP A 411 -39.57 -8.97 -13.37
CA ASP A 411 -39.80 -10.26 -14.03
C ASP A 411 -38.64 -10.50 -15.01
N LEU A 412 -38.07 -11.72 -14.99
CA LEU A 412 -36.96 -12.09 -15.86
C LEU A 412 -36.96 -13.61 -16.04
N ALA A 413 -36.85 -14.09 -17.28
CA ALA A 413 -36.62 -15.48 -17.60
C ALA A 413 -35.27 -15.61 -18.34
N VAL A 414 -34.41 -16.54 -17.87
CA VAL A 414 -33.14 -16.86 -18.52
C VAL A 414 -33.16 -18.31 -18.99
N THR A 415 -32.95 -18.49 -20.29
CA THR A 415 -32.97 -19.82 -20.93
C THR A 415 -31.55 -20.36 -21.12
N ALA A 416 -31.44 -21.70 -21.11
CA ALA A 416 -30.18 -22.39 -21.37
C ALA A 416 -29.57 -21.98 -22.70
N GLY A 417 -28.23 -21.79 -22.73
CA GLY A 417 -27.50 -21.43 -23.95
C GLY A 417 -27.57 -19.96 -24.32
N THR A 418 -28.29 -19.11 -23.57
CA THR A 418 -28.39 -17.65 -23.83
C THR A 418 -27.55 -16.81 -22.89
N ILE A 419 -27.14 -15.65 -23.38
CA ILE A 419 -26.45 -14.60 -22.58
C ILE A 419 -27.42 -13.42 -22.45
N HIS A 420 -27.77 -13.10 -21.19
CA HIS A 420 -28.62 -11.96 -20.88
C HIS A 420 -27.80 -10.80 -20.35
N GLY A 421 -27.89 -9.61 -20.98
CA GLY A 421 -27.25 -8.38 -20.50
C GLY A 421 -28.19 -7.55 -19.66
N LEU A 422 -27.81 -7.28 -18.40
CA LEU A 422 -28.55 -6.38 -17.51
C LEU A 422 -27.96 -4.97 -17.64
N ILE A 423 -28.68 -4.06 -18.30
CA ILE A 423 -28.24 -2.69 -18.59
C ILE A 423 -29.11 -1.66 -17.87
N GLY A 424 -28.56 -0.49 -17.58
CA GLY A 424 -29.27 0.62 -16.94
C GLY A 424 -28.29 1.60 -16.27
N PRO A 425 -28.75 2.79 -15.87
CA PRO A 425 -27.93 3.80 -15.21
C PRO A 425 -27.45 3.36 -13.83
N ASN A 426 -26.48 4.11 -13.27
CA ASN A 426 -26.01 3.86 -11.90
C ASN A 426 -27.18 4.12 -10.91
N GLY A 427 -27.34 3.22 -9.93
CA GLY A 427 -28.44 3.26 -8.98
C GLY A 427 -29.74 2.59 -9.42
N SER A 428 -29.82 2.03 -10.64
CA SER A 428 -31.04 1.34 -11.14
C SER A 428 -31.28 -0.07 -10.55
N GLY A 429 -30.52 -0.50 -9.56
CA GLY A 429 -30.73 -1.77 -8.87
C GLY A 429 -30.10 -3.01 -9.51
N LYS A 430 -29.28 -2.87 -10.59
CA LYS A 430 -28.63 -4.01 -11.28
C LYS A 430 -27.84 -4.94 -10.34
N SER A 431 -26.93 -4.35 -9.58
CA SER A 431 -26.12 -5.11 -8.60
C SER A 431 -26.98 -5.73 -7.50
N THR A 432 -28.06 -5.04 -7.10
CA THR A 432 -29.01 -5.58 -6.12
C THR A 432 -29.75 -6.79 -6.68
N LEU A 433 -30.18 -6.73 -7.94
CA LEU A 433 -30.85 -7.85 -8.61
C LEU A 433 -29.92 -9.06 -8.68
N VAL A 434 -28.68 -8.88 -9.16
CA VAL A 434 -27.69 -9.96 -9.22
C VAL A 434 -27.41 -10.55 -7.83
N ASN A 435 -27.30 -9.71 -6.80
CA ASN A 435 -27.04 -10.15 -5.42
C ASN A 435 -28.23 -10.90 -4.80
N VAL A 436 -29.47 -10.58 -5.20
CA VAL A 436 -30.63 -11.35 -4.78
C VAL A 436 -30.67 -12.70 -5.50
N VAL A 437 -30.44 -12.73 -6.78
CA VAL A 437 -30.41 -13.97 -7.59
C VAL A 437 -29.31 -14.92 -7.12
N SER A 438 -28.14 -14.39 -6.77
CA SER A 438 -27.02 -15.18 -6.22
C SER A 438 -27.21 -15.61 -4.75
N GLY A 439 -28.33 -15.22 -4.11
CA GLY A 439 -28.62 -15.58 -2.72
C GLY A 439 -27.90 -14.72 -1.66
N LEU A 440 -27.16 -13.69 -2.08
CA LEU A 440 -26.45 -12.81 -1.14
C LEU A 440 -27.44 -11.94 -0.34
N TYR A 441 -28.56 -11.54 -0.96
CA TYR A 441 -29.65 -10.82 -0.31
C TYR A 441 -30.95 -11.60 -0.40
N ALA A 442 -31.65 -11.73 0.72
CA ALA A 442 -32.99 -12.28 0.70
C ALA A 442 -33.98 -11.30 0.03
N PRO A 443 -34.92 -11.73 -0.81
CA PRO A 443 -35.95 -10.85 -1.37
C PRO A 443 -36.89 -10.31 -0.27
N THR A 444 -37.41 -9.10 -0.44
CA THR A 444 -38.36 -8.48 0.52
C THR A 444 -39.77 -9.03 0.40
N ARG A 445 -40.20 -9.42 -0.80
CA ARG A 445 -41.42 -10.19 -1.06
C ARG A 445 -41.06 -11.58 -1.50
N ARG A 446 -41.84 -12.58 -1.04
CA ARG A 446 -41.75 -13.97 -1.54
C ARG A 446 -42.08 -13.98 -3.02
N THR A 447 -41.05 -14.13 -3.82
CA THR A 447 -41.12 -14.30 -5.26
C THR A 447 -40.71 -15.75 -5.52
N LEU A 448 -41.48 -16.47 -6.33
CA LEU A 448 -41.01 -17.75 -6.86
C LEU A 448 -39.82 -17.45 -7.79
N TYR A 449 -38.65 -17.89 -7.42
CA TYR A 449 -37.60 -18.16 -8.38
C TYR A 449 -37.26 -19.64 -8.30
N GLU A 450 -37.49 -20.31 -9.37
CA GLU A 450 -37.13 -21.70 -9.53
C GLU A 450 -35.79 -21.74 -10.29
N LEU A 451 -34.70 -22.02 -9.56
CA LEU A 451 -33.54 -22.62 -10.20
C LEU A 451 -33.91 -24.09 -10.40
N ARG A 452 -34.35 -24.48 -11.59
CA ARG A 452 -34.48 -25.87 -11.91
C ARG A 452 -33.10 -26.51 -11.97
N SER A 453 -32.64 -27.02 -10.83
CA SER A 453 -31.63 -28.09 -10.81
C SER A 453 -32.36 -29.34 -11.22
N GLU A 454 -32.03 -29.91 -12.36
CA GLU A 454 -32.41 -31.28 -12.65
C GLU A 454 -31.80 -32.19 -11.58
N GLU A 455 -32.67 -32.97 -10.89
CA GLU A 455 -32.28 -34.10 -10.09
C GLU A 455 -31.52 -35.13 -10.92
#